data_f0510d53a29f5cc2fd96670cdab1bd26
#
_entry.id   f0510d53a29f5cc2fd96670cdab1bd26
#
_cell.length_a   1.000
_cell.length_b   1.000
_cell.length_c   1.000
_cell.angle_alpha   90.00
_cell.angle_beta   90.00
_cell.angle_gamma   90.00
#
_symmetry.space_group_name_H-M   'P 1'
#
loop_
_entity.id
_entity.type
_entity.pdbx_description
1 polymer ?
#
loop_
_entity_poly.entity_id
_entity_poly.type
_entity_poly.pdbx_seq_one_letter_code
_entity_poly.pdbx_strand_id
1 'polypeptide(L)'
;HLSMTFHRFIEEKNIKLFCWGHEIKPWNPFLLTEKATQAFPEEHFNEAKMKGYVLPHKCHLTEEIYKTAEGINGWTNQQGFYVYRGKRLILAGDWLGLFRKEEHYKLVRIQIDLPNKLDTDWQIDIKKSTARPPFTCREQIKKYTLEVRNRGVEVFRHRGKILTIRKQQEFQSLWLEKKQGKKYSFIINRDHLMIAEFKQLAKIEPDKAIEYLLRFVEETIPTKSVFIRESEQGVNTEPFEETNLEVVKLMIKQIYKTQIATGKNVEQVKLILASMEPFNNFPELIEIVDSYE
;
A
#
# COMPACT_ATOMS: atom_id res chain seq x y z
N HIS A 1 4.09 -29.00 3.32
CA HIS A 1 2.72 -29.11 2.79
C HIS A 1 1.74 -29.69 3.80
N LEU A 2 2.04 -30.86 4.41
CA LEU A 2 1.18 -31.49 5.44
C LEU A 2 0.93 -30.57 6.63
N SER A 3 1.97 -29.89 7.11
CA SER A 3 1.92 -28.89 8.19
C SER A 3 0.84 -27.82 7.97
N MET A 4 0.71 -27.32 6.73
CA MET A 4 -0.27 -26.32 6.34
C MET A 4 -1.67 -26.95 6.11
N THR A 5 -1.73 -28.09 5.40
CA THR A 5 -3.00 -28.70 5.03
C THR A 5 -3.81 -29.16 6.23
N PHE A 6 -3.14 -29.68 7.26
CA PHE A 6 -3.77 -30.29 8.42
C PHE A 6 -3.54 -29.48 9.72
N HIS A 7 -3.11 -28.22 9.63
CA HIS A 7 -2.72 -27.45 10.82
C HIS A 7 -3.82 -27.41 11.87
N ARG A 8 -5.10 -27.23 11.51
CA ARG A 8 -6.22 -27.18 12.47
C ARG A 8 -6.38 -28.49 13.24
N PHE A 9 -6.23 -29.64 12.57
CA PHE A 9 -6.32 -30.94 13.23
C PHE A 9 -5.14 -31.17 14.20
N ILE A 10 -3.94 -30.68 13.84
CA ILE A 10 -2.75 -30.78 14.69
C ILE A 10 -2.87 -29.84 15.89
N GLU A 11 -3.30 -28.59 15.66
CA GLU A 11 -3.52 -27.59 16.73
C GLU A 11 -4.56 -28.04 17.75
N GLU A 12 -5.66 -28.65 17.28
CA GLU A 12 -6.71 -29.21 18.13
C GLU A 12 -6.29 -30.57 18.77
N LYS A 13 -5.09 -31.06 18.49
CA LYS A 13 -4.57 -32.35 18.94
C LYS A 13 -5.42 -33.57 18.53
N ASN A 14 -6.20 -33.42 17.46
CA ASN A 14 -7.01 -34.51 16.90
C ASN A 14 -6.16 -35.55 16.16
N ILE A 15 -5.03 -35.12 15.60
CA ILE A 15 -4.06 -35.99 14.91
C ILE A 15 -2.63 -35.58 15.24
N LYS A 16 -1.72 -36.55 15.20
CA LYS A 16 -0.29 -36.33 15.20
C LYS A 16 0.27 -36.87 13.89
N LEU A 17 1.00 -36.07 13.17
CA LEU A 17 1.64 -36.44 11.90
C LEU A 17 3.13 -36.55 12.08
N PHE A 18 3.72 -37.58 11.53
CA PHE A 18 5.16 -37.80 11.56
C PHE A 18 5.68 -37.96 10.12
N CYS A 19 6.83 -37.40 9.87
CA CYS A 19 7.56 -37.57 8.60
C CYS A 19 9.00 -37.93 8.93
N TRP A 20 9.46 -39.09 8.46
CA TRP A 20 10.80 -39.59 8.75
C TRP A 20 11.14 -39.62 10.27
N GLY A 21 10.18 -39.99 11.09
CA GLY A 21 10.34 -40.05 12.55
C GLY A 21 10.21 -38.69 13.28
N HIS A 22 10.12 -37.60 12.56
CA HIS A 22 9.95 -36.27 13.13
C HIS A 22 8.49 -35.85 13.18
N GLU A 23 8.03 -35.31 14.33
CA GLU A 23 6.68 -34.78 14.48
C GLU A 23 6.51 -33.50 13.67
N ILE A 24 5.45 -33.44 12.86
CA ILE A 24 5.10 -32.27 12.05
C ILE A 24 4.39 -31.27 12.92
N LYS A 25 4.96 -30.08 13.10
CA LYS A 25 4.34 -28.95 13.77
C LYS A 25 3.30 -28.27 12.85
N PRO A 26 2.19 -27.75 13.40
CA PRO A 26 1.20 -27.04 12.59
C PRO A 26 1.78 -25.71 12.06
N TRP A 27 1.41 -25.36 10.84
CA TRP A 27 1.68 -24.05 10.27
C TRP A 27 0.38 -23.31 10.01
N ASN A 28 0.05 -22.37 10.92
CA ASN A 28 -1.16 -21.55 10.81
C ASN A 28 -0.87 -20.30 9.98
N PRO A 29 -1.61 -20.06 8.87
CA PRO A 29 -1.35 -18.93 8.00
C PRO A 29 -1.71 -17.57 8.60
N PHE A 30 -2.46 -17.51 9.68
CA PHE A 30 -3.08 -16.27 10.17
C PHE A 30 -2.30 -15.56 11.28
N LEU A 31 -1.20 -16.14 11.77
CA LEU A 31 -0.39 -15.58 12.88
C LEU A 31 -1.24 -15.11 14.07
N LEU A 32 -2.17 -15.93 14.52
CA LEU A 32 -3.13 -15.55 15.58
C LEU A 32 -2.46 -15.33 16.94
N THR A 33 -1.25 -15.83 17.14
CA THR A 33 -0.44 -15.61 18.36
C THR A 33 0.14 -14.20 18.43
N GLU A 34 0.23 -13.51 17.30
CA GLU A 34 0.82 -12.20 17.23
C GLU A 34 -0.21 -11.12 17.54
N LYS A 35 0.03 -10.34 18.61
CA LYS A 35 -0.88 -9.26 19.06
C LYS A 35 -1.15 -8.19 18.02
N ALA A 36 -0.24 -8.00 17.08
CA ALA A 36 -0.35 -7.03 16.00
C ALA A 36 -1.14 -7.54 14.78
N THR A 37 -1.55 -8.82 14.78
CA THR A 37 -2.48 -9.35 13.77
C THR A 37 -3.85 -8.72 13.94
N GLN A 38 -4.37 -8.14 12.85
CA GLN A 38 -5.70 -7.53 12.85
C GLN A 38 -6.70 -8.51 12.25
N ALA A 39 -7.74 -8.84 13.03
CA ALA A 39 -8.83 -9.69 12.57
C ALA A 39 -10.06 -8.85 12.24
N PHE A 40 -10.70 -9.15 11.13
CA PHE A 40 -11.97 -8.55 10.70
C PHE A 40 -13.15 -9.34 11.25
N PRO A 41 -14.34 -8.74 11.32
CA PRO A 41 -15.56 -9.46 11.66
C PRO A 41 -15.76 -10.66 10.72
N GLU A 42 -16.30 -11.75 11.26
CA GLU A 42 -16.71 -12.90 10.46
C GLU A 42 -18.00 -12.55 9.69
N GLU A 43 -18.02 -12.80 8.40
CA GLU A 43 -19.21 -12.66 7.57
C GLU A 43 -19.64 -14.00 6.98
N HIS A 44 -20.94 -14.10 6.72
CA HIS A 44 -21.56 -15.29 6.19
C HIS A 44 -22.06 -15.01 4.76
N PHE A 45 -21.63 -15.83 3.81
CA PHE A 45 -22.07 -15.78 2.41
C PHE A 45 -22.75 -17.10 2.07
N ASN A 46 -24.07 -17.09 2.03
CA ASN A 46 -24.89 -18.28 2.09
C ASN A 46 -24.53 -19.06 3.38
N GLU A 47 -23.96 -20.23 3.28
CA GLU A 47 -23.53 -21.02 4.44
C GLU A 47 -22.00 -21.06 4.60
N ALA A 48 -21.26 -20.40 3.71
CA ALA A 48 -19.82 -20.23 3.84
C ALA A 48 -19.52 -19.15 4.87
N LYS A 49 -18.52 -19.40 5.72
CA LYS A 49 -18.03 -18.42 6.70
C LYS A 49 -16.72 -17.80 6.19
N MET A 50 -16.61 -16.52 6.25
CA MET A 50 -15.43 -15.81 5.80
C MET A 50 -14.90 -14.87 6.89
N LYS A 51 -13.58 -14.88 7.11
CA LYS A 51 -12.90 -14.02 8.07
C LYS A 51 -11.58 -13.52 7.53
N GLY A 52 -11.44 -12.20 7.49
CA GLY A 52 -10.23 -11.53 7.01
C GLY A 52 -9.21 -11.32 8.12
N TYR A 53 -7.94 -11.35 7.74
CA TYR A 53 -6.80 -11.05 8.60
C TYR A 53 -5.79 -10.19 7.86
N VAL A 54 -5.24 -9.21 8.55
CA VAL A 54 -4.07 -8.44 8.10
C VAL A 54 -2.93 -8.75 9.05
N LEU A 55 -1.89 -9.38 8.51
CA LEU A 55 -0.71 -9.78 9.26
C LEU A 55 0.15 -8.56 9.62
N PRO A 56 0.95 -8.65 10.69
CA PRO A 56 1.86 -7.59 11.07
C PRO A 56 2.92 -7.31 10.00
N HIS A 57 3.32 -6.05 9.90
CA HIS A 57 4.48 -5.70 9.08
C HIS A 57 5.76 -6.26 9.70
N LYS A 58 6.80 -6.51 8.87
CA LYS A 58 8.10 -7.07 9.29
C LYS A 58 8.69 -6.42 10.54
N CYS A 59 8.53 -5.10 10.71
CA CYS A 59 9.07 -4.37 11.86
C CYS A 59 8.42 -4.72 13.22
N HIS A 60 7.30 -5.45 13.24
CA HIS A 60 6.62 -5.92 14.45
C HIS A 60 6.77 -7.43 14.68
N LEU A 61 7.56 -8.08 13.86
CA LEU A 61 7.84 -9.51 13.96
C LEU A 61 9.32 -9.73 14.20
N THR A 62 9.65 -10.78 14.93
CA THR A 62 11.05 -11.27 14.98
C THR A 62 11.41 -11.86 13.62
N GLU A 63 12.70 -11.93 13.31
CA GLU A 63 13.14 -12.48 12.03
C GLU A 63 12.73 -13.95 11.87
N GLU A 64 12.71 -14.71 12.95
CA GLU A 64 12.29 -16.11 12.97
C GLU A 64 10.80 -16.24 12.63
N ILE A 65 9.91 -15.45 13.28
CA ILE A 65 8.49 -15.45 13.00
C ILE A 65 8.21 -14.98 11.58
N TYR A 66 8.95 -13.95 11.11
CA TYR A 66 8.81 -13.45 9.75
C TYR A 66 9.14 -14.52 8.70
N LYS A 67 10.26 -15.26 8.88
CA LYS A 67 10.64 -16.37 7.99
C LYS A 67 9.63 -17.52 8.06
N THR A 68 9.15 -17.86 9.26
CA THR A 68 8.15 -18.92 9.41
C THR A 68 6.83 -18.55 8.75
N ALA A 69 6.39 -17.29 8.88
CA ALA A 69 5.14 -16.78 8.28
C ALA A 69 5.18 -16.68 6.76
N GLU A 70 6.36 -16.57 6.17
CA GLU A 70 6.57 -16.61 4.73
C GLU A 70 6.05 -17.92 4.11
N GLY A 71 6.12 -19.01 4.88
CA GLY A 71 5.72 -20.34 4.42
C GLY A 71 6.57 -20.82 3.24
N ILE A 72 6.09 -21.88 2.57
CA ILE A 72 6.85 -22.53 1.48
C ILE A 72 6.84 -21.77 0.15
N ASN A 73 5.89 -20.86 -0.04
CA ASN A 73 5.67 -20.16 -1.32
C ASN A 73 6.11 -18.70 -1.30
N GLY A 74 6.61 -18.21 -0.16
CA GLY A 74 6.99 -16.80 0.01
C GLY A 74 5.80 -15.87 0.28
N TRP A 75 6.09 -14.72 0.86
CA TRP A 75 5.08 -13.75 1.32
C TRP A 75 4.07 -13.36 0.23
N THR A 76 4.56 -13.05 -0.96
CA THR A 76 3.71 -12.61 -2.07
C THR A 76 2.77 -13.70 -2.58
N ASN A 77 3.20 -14.95 -2.56
CA ASN A 77 2.36 -16.06 -3.03
C ASN A 77 1.38 -16.57 -1.96
N GLN A 78 1.61 -16.25 -0.69
CA GLN A 78 0.74 -16.62 0.41
C GLN A 78 -0.43 -15.65 0.65
N GLN A 79 -0.53 -14.57 -0.13
CA GLN A 79 -1.65 -13.62 -0.03
C GLN A 79 -2.95 -14.20 -0.59
N GLY A 80 -4.09 -13.79 -0.02
CA GLY A 80 -5.40 -14.16 -0.55
C GLY A 80 -6.18 -15.12 0.31
N PHE A 81 -7.03 -15.91 -0.34
CA PHE A 81 -7.93 -16.82 0.33
C PHE A 81 -7.26 -18.12 0.74
N TYR A 82 -7.71 -18.61 1.89
CA TYR A 82 -7.42 -19.92 2.46
C TYR A 82 -8.74 -20.66 2.63
N VAL A 83 -9.01 -21.60 1.73
CA VAL A 83 -10.29 -22.29 1.66
C VAL A 83 -10.20 -23.61 2.43
N TYR A 84 -11.07 -23.77 3.41
CA TYR A 84 -11.18 -24.97 4.23
C TYR A 84 -12.47 -25.72 3.94
N ARG A 85 -12.39 -27.05 3.92
CA ARG A 85 -13.52 -27.94 3.86
C ARG A 85 -13.40 -28.97 4.98
N GLY A 86 -14.36 -28.98 5.90
CA GLY A 86 -14.29 -29.87 7.06
C GLY A 86 -12.97 -29.71 7.83
N LYS A 87 -12.53 -28.49 8.11
CA LYS A 87 -11.25 -28.11 8.74
C LYS A 87 -9.97 -28.39 7.93
N ARG A 88 -10.06 -29.17 6.82
CA ARG A 88 -8.91 -29.41 5.96
C ARG A 88 -8.72 -28.24 5.00
N LEU A 89 -7.51 -27.69 4.93
CA LEU A 89 -7.16 -26.68 3.94
C LEU A 89 -7.07 -27.34 2.56
N ILE A 90 -7.84 -26.82 1.60
CA ILE A 90 -7.88 -27.31 0.22
C ILE A 90 -7.20 -26.36 -0.77
N LEU A 91 -7.19 -25.05 -0.45
CA LEU A 91 -6.54 -24.05 -1.28
C LEU A 91 -5.90 -22.99 -0.36
N ALA A 92 -4.68 -22.59 -0.67
CA ALA A 92 -3.88 -21.64 0.11
C ALA A 92 -3.30 -20.54 -0.76
N GLY A 93 -3.53 -19.31 -0.34
CA GLY A 93 -2.89 -18.16 -0.94
C GLY A 93 -3.27 -17.90 -2.40
N ASP A 94 -4.57 -17.85 -2.70
CA ASP A 94 -5.10 -17.55 -4.03
C ASP A 94 -6.22 -16.50 -3.96
N TRP A 95 -6.37 -15.70 -5.01
CA TRP A 95 -7.43 -14.71 -5.10
C TRP A 95 -8.69 -15.20 -5.83
N LEU A 96 -8.78 -16.49 -6.17
CA LEU A 96 -9.92 -17.14 -6.81
C LEU A 96 -10.37 -16.47 -8.12
N GLY A 97 -9.44 -15.88 -8.85
CA GLY A 97 -9.71 -15.10 -10.06
C GLY A 97 -10.41 -13.75 -9.85
N LEU A 98 -10.55 -13.29 -8.59
CA LEU A 98 -11.14 -11.98 -8.27
C LEU A 98 -10.13 -10.85 -8.35
N PHE A 99 -8.87 -11.12 -8.03
CA PHE A 99 -7.79 -10.13 -7.96
C PHE A 99 -6.47 -10.72 -8.44
N ARG A 100 -5.51 -9.85 -8.72
CA ARG A 100 -4.12 -10.24 -8.99
C ARG A 100 -3.31 -10.23 -7.70
N LYS A 101 -2.23 -11.02 -7.66
CA LYS A 101 -1.25 -11.01 -6.59
C LYS A 101 -0.29 -9.85 -6.80
N GLU A 102 -0.12 -9.03 -5.76
CA GLU A 102 0.79 -7.89 -5.78
C GLU A 102 1.47 -7.74 -4.42
N GLU A 103 2.68 -7.20 -4.40
CA GLU A 103 3.53 -7.14 -3.20
C GLU A 103 2.87 -6.42 -2.02
N HIS A 104 2.11 -5.38 -2.28
CA HIS A 104 1.47 -4.59 -1.22
C HIS A 104 0.26 -5.25 -0.55
N TYR A 105 -0.22 -6.38 -1.09
CA TYR A 105 -1.27 -7.21 -0.46
C TYR A 105 -0.73 -8.44 0.25
N LYS A 106 0.59 -8.63 0.32
CA LYS A 106 1.21 -9.83 0.90
C LYS A 106 0.85 -10.09 2.37
N LEU A 107 0.39 -9.07 3.10
CA LEU A 107 -0.04 -9.19 4.50
C LEU A 107 -1.50 -9.63 4.63
N VAL A 108 -2.25 -9.70 3.54
CA VAL A 108 -3.68 -10.03 3.56
C VAL A 108 -3.90 -11.53 3.43
N ARG A 109 -4.65 -12.08 4.37
CA ARG A 109 -5.07 -13.49 4.36
C ARG A 109 -6.54 -13.59 4.75
N ILE A 110 -7.31 -14.34 3.97
CA ILE A 110 -8.75 -14.46 4.17
C ILE A 110 -9.13 -15.93 4.27
N GLN A 111 -9.65 -16.31 5.41
CA GLN A 111 -10.16 -17.64 5.69
C GLN A 111 -11.55 -17.80 5.09
N ILE A 112 -11.82 -18.93 4.45
CA ILE A 112 -13.15 -19.35 4.02
C ILE A 112 -13.39 -20.77 4.52
N ASP A 113 -14.42 -20.96 5.31
CA ASP A 113 -14.86 -22.27 5.78
C ASP A 113 -16.10 -22.70 5.02
N LEU A 114 -15.99 -23.80 4.26
CA LEU A 114 -17.05 -24.34 3.45
C LEU A 114 -17.62 -25.60 4.08
N PRO A 115 -18.94 -25.70 4.31
CA PRO A 115 -19.60 -26.94 4.60
C PRO A 115 -19.60 -27.86 3.38
N ASN A 116 -19.63 -29.18 3.61
CA ASN A 116 -19.51 -30.18 2.56
C ASN A 116 -20.56 -30.08 1.46
N LYS A 117 -21.73 -29.54 1.75
CA LYS A 117 -22.84 -29.40 0.80
C LYS A 117 -22.63 -28.31 -0.25
N LEU A 118 -21.67 -27.42 -0.06
CA LEU A 118 -21.35 -26.33 -0.99
C LEU A 118 -20.29 -26.71 -2.05
N ASP A 119 -19.84 -27.95 -2.12
CA ASP A 119 -18.80 -28.38 -3.06
C ASP A 119 -19.17 -28.09 -4.52
N THR A 120 -20.44 -28.34 -4.88
CA THR A 120 -20.95 -28.11 -6.23
C THR A 120 -21.03 -26.64 -6.55
N ASP A 121 -21.56 -25.82 -5.62
CA ASP A 121 -21.75 -24.38 -5.81
C ASP A 121 -20.42 -23.65 -5.95
N TRP A 122 -19.40 -24.09 -5.20
CA TRP A 122 -18.05 -23.53 -5.23
C TRP A 122 -17.16 -24.18 -6.31
N GLN A 123 -17.72 -25.05 -7.15
CA GLN A 123 -17.01 -25.73 -8.22
C GLN A 123 -15.67 -26.33 -7.74
N ILE A 124 -15.69 -26.97 -6.56
CA ILE A 124 -14.50 -27.63 -6.03
C ILE A 124 -14.23 -28.86 -6.88
N ASP A 125 -13.06 -28.91 -7.50
CA ASP A 125 -12.67 -30.05 -8.34
C ASP A 125 -12.42 -31.33 -7.52
N ILE A 126 -12.39 -32.47 -8.19
CA ILE A 126 -12.15 -33.79 -7.56
C ILE A 126 -10.79 -33.79 -6.84
N LYS A 127 -9.79 -33.15 -7.40
CA LYS A 127 -8.45 -32.99 -6.80
C LYS A 127 -8.42 -31.98 -5.68
N LYS A 128 -9.51 -31.20 -5.47
CA LYS A 128 -9.62 -30.15 -4.47
C LYS A 128 -8.48 -29.11 -4.57
N SER A 129 -8.11 -28.78 -5.80
CA SER A 129 -7.04 -27.82 -6.10
C SER A 129 -7.57 -26.47 -6.59
N THR A 130 -8.86 -26.41 -6.93
CA THR A 130 -9.53 -25.18 -7.37
C THR A 130 -10.83 -24.97 -6.61
N ALA A 131 -11.16 -23.71 -6.37
CA ALA A 131 -12.45 -23.28 -5.84
C ALA A 131 -12.86 -22.00 -6.57
N ARG A 132 -14.14 -21.87 -6.93
CA ARG A 132 -14.67 -20.66 -7.56
C ARG A 132 -15.88 -20.18 -6.78
N PRO A 133 -15.90 -18.90 -6.33
CA PRO A 133 -17.05 -18.36 -5.63
C PRO A 133 -18.30 -18.40 -6.53
N PRO A 134 -19.46 -18.82 -5.98
CA PRO A 134 -20.73 -18.76 -6.68
C PRO A 134 -21.03 -17.34 -7.16
N PHE A 135 -21.67 -17.22 -8.33
CA PHE A 135 -22.01 -15.93 -8.90
C PHE A 135 -22.89 -15.09 -7.95
N THR A 136 -23.79 -15.74 -7.20
CA THR A 136 -24.74 -15.10 -6.28
C THR A 136 -24.08 -14.35 -5.11
N CYS A 137 -22.92 -14.78 -4.64
CA CYS A 137 -22.21 -14.12 -3.52
C CYS A 137 -20.89 -13.45 -3.94
N ARG A 138 -20.54 -13.52 -5.23
CA ARG A 138 -19.24 -13.04 -5.75
C ARG A 138 -19.00 -11.55 -5.45
N GLU A 139 -19.98 -10.70 -5.65
CA GLU A 139 -19.86 -9.27 -5.41
C GLU A 139 -19.74 -8.94 -3.91
N GLN A 140 -20.45 -9.66 -3.05
CA GLN A 140 -20.34 -9.51 -1.60
C GLN A 140 -18.94 -9.93 -1.10
N ILE A 141 -18.46 -11.09 -1.56
CA ILE A 141 -17.10 -11.57 -1.27
C ILE A 141 -16.07 -10.54 -1.73
N LYS A 142 -16.24 -9.98 -2.93
CA LYS A 142 -15.34 -8.97 -3.48
C LYS A 142 -15.33 -7.70 -2.64
N LYS A 143 -16.51 -7.21 -2.20
CA LYS A 143 -16.62 -6.03 -1.35
C LYS A 143 -15.89 -6.22 -0.01
N TYR A 144 -16.17 -7.29 0.70
CA TYR A 144 -15.49 -7.63 1.95
C TYR A 144 -13.98 -7.76 1.75
N THR A 145 -13.56 -8.44 0.68
CA THR A 145 -12.15 -8.61 0.36
C THR A 145 -11.45 -7.28 0.11
N LEU A 146 -12.12 -6.32 -0.56
CA LEU A 146 -11.57 -4.98 -0.79
C LEU A 146 -11.33 -4.23 0.53
N GLU A 147 -12.22 -4.35 1.51
CA GLU A 147 -12.04 -3.73 2.83
C GLU A 147 -10.78 -4.28 3.53
N VAL A 148 -10.63 -5.62 3.54
CA VAL A 148 -9.43 -6.27 4.13
C VAL A 148 -8.16 -5.89 3.37
N ARG A 149 -8.20 -5.85 2.03
CA ARG A 149 -7.07 -5.44 1.18
C ARG A 149 -6.65 -4.01 1.43
N ASN A 150 -7.60 -3.08 1.48
CA ASN A 150 -7.32 -1.68 1.77
C ASN A 150 -6.60 -1.52 3.12
N ARG A 151 -7.05 -2.23 4.14
CA ARG A 151 -6.37 -2.25 5.43
C ARG A 151 -4.96 -2.86 5.36
N GLY A 152 -4.78 -3.92 4.57
CA GLY A 152 -3.47 -4.52 4.32
C GLY A 152 -2.50 -3.54 3.68
N VAL A 153 -2.96 -2.74 2.71
CA VAL A 153 -2.17 -1.67 2.09
C VAL A 153 -1.78 -0.60 3.10
N GLU A 154 -2.70 -0.18 3.98
CA GLU A 154 -2.38 0.78 5.03
C GLU A 154 -1.27 0.28 5.96
N VAL A 155 -1.38 -0.97 6.44
CA VAL A 155 -0.33 -1.58 7.28
C VAL A 155 0.99 -1.68 6.54
N PHE A 156 0.97 -2.02 5.26
CA PHE A 156 2.16 -2.08 4.42
C PHE A 156 2.80 -0.69 4.23
N ARG A 157 2.00 0.36 3.95
CA ARG A 157 2.46 1.75 3.75
C ARG A 157 3.10 2.32 5.00
N HIS A 158 2.43 2.18 6.14
CA HIS A 158 2.86 2.77 7.40
C HIS A 158 3.91 1.94 8.15
N ARG A 159 4.57 0.98 7.47
CA ARG A 159 5.56 0.07 8.07
C ARG A 159 5.04 -0.58 9.36
N GLY A 160 3.72 -0.86 9.40
CA GLY A 160 3.09 -1.47 10.56
C GLY A 160 3.07 -0.59 11.81
N LYS A 161 3.22 0.73 11.70
CA LYS A 161 2.81 1.61 12.80
C LYS A 161 1.38 1.21 13.10
N ILE A 162 1.19 0.54 14.24
CA ILE A 162 -0.13 0.28 14.77
C ILE A 162 -0.72 1.67 14.93
N LEU A 163 -1.68 2.01 14.09
CA LEU A 163 -2.61 3.07 14.40
C LEU A 163 -3.43 2.53 15.56
N THR A 164 -2.81 2.46 16.73
CA THR A 164 -3.53 2.38 17.97
C THR A 164 -4.35 3.63 17.91
N ILE A 165 -5.64 3.49 17.69
CA ILE A 165 -6.62 4.53 17.92
C ILE A 165 -6.54 4.81 19.42
N ARG A 166 -5.50 5.51 19.83
CA ARG A 166 -5.51 6.28 21.04
C ARG A 166 -6.52 7.36 20.76
N LYS A 167 -7.71 7.17 21.30
CA LYS A 167 -8.70 8.24 21.40
C LYS A 167 -7.97 9.55 21.56
N GLN A 168 -8.21 10.49 20.62
CA GLN A 168 -7.96 11.94 20.70
C GLN A 168 -6.74 12.57 20.03
N GLN A 169 -5.91 11.87 19.27
CA GLN A 169 -5.02 12.61 18.35
C GLN A 169 -5.12 12.01 16.95
N GLU A 170 -5.71 12.76 16.03
CA GLU A 170 -5.71 12.42 14.61
C GLU A 170 -4.27 12.39 14.09
N PHE A 171 -3.90 11.29 13.47
CA PHE A 171 -2.60 11.18 12.80
C PHE A 171 -2.59 12.14 11.62
N GLN A 172 -1.76 13.19 11.69
CA GLN A 172 -1.54 14.10 10.58
C GLN A 172 -0.48 13.54 9.64
N SER A 173 -0.91 13.18 8.43
CA SER A 173 0.03 12.79 7.37
C SER A 173 0.61 14.05 6.73
N LEU A 174 1.94 14.04 6.48
CA LEU A 174 2.57 15.12 5.72
C LEU A 174 2.15 15.10 4.25
N TRP A 175 1.97 13.93 3.68
CA TRP A 175 1.58 13.73 2.29
C TRP A 175 0.12 13.34 2.20
N LEU A 176 -0.66 14.13 1.47
CA LEU A 176 -2.05 13.86 1.15
C LEU A 176 -2.14 13.30 -0.26
N GLU A 177 -2.86 12.19 -0.38
CA GLU A 177 -3.18 11.61 -1.68
C GLU A 177 -4.43 12.31 -2.24
N LYS A 178 -4.29 12.93 -3.40
CA LYS A 178 -5.39 13.56 -4.12
C LYS A 178 -5.72 12.73 -5.35
N LYS A 179 -6.98 12.36 -5.48
CA LYS A 179 -7.50 11.64 -6.65
C LYS A 179 -8.27 12.58 -7.55
N GLN A 180 -7.93 12.59 -8.84
CA GLN A 180 -8.63 13.37 -9.84
C GLN A 180 -8.91 12.50 -11.07
N GLY A 181 -10.16 12.04 -11.19
CA GLY A 181 -10.52 11.03 -12.19
C GLY A 181 -9.78 9.71 -11.99
N LYS A 182 -8.93 9.36 -12.96
CA LYS A 182 -8.05 8.17 -12.89
C LYS A 182 -6.62 8.48 -12.41
N LYS A 183 -6.26 9.76 -12.29
CA LYS A 183 -4.94 10.19 -11.86
C LYS A 183 -4.87 10.36 -10.34
N TYR A 184 -3.68 10.13 -9.78
CA TYR A 184 -3.36 10.36 -8.37
C TYR A 184 -2.16 11.30 -8.29
N SER A 185 -2.26 12.29 -7.40
CA SER A 185 -1.16 13.16 -7.05
C SER A 185 -0.90 13.12 -5.54
N PHE A 186 0.33 13.40 -5.15
CA PHE A 186 0.72 13.48 -3.75
C PHE A 186 1.10 14.92 -3.45
N ILE A 187 0.33 15.57 -2.57
CA ILE A 187 0.55 16.95 -2.20
C ILE A 187 0.96 17.05 -0.72
N ILE A 188 1.76 18.05 -0.40
CA ILE A 188 2.14 18.33 0.99
C ILE A 188 0.94 18.91 1.73
N ASN A 189 0.63 18.33 2.89
CA ASN A 189 -0.39 18.85 3.81
C ASN A 189 0.10 20.18 4.41
N ARG A 190 -0.41 21.29 3.91
CA ARG A 190 -0.01 22.64 4.32
C ARG A 190 -0.46 22.99 5.74
N ASP A 191 -1.42 22.24 6.31
CA ASP A 191 -1.92 22.38 7.66
C ASP A 191 -1.17 21.50 8.68
N HIS A 192 -0.18 20.74 8.20
CA HIS A 192 0.67 19.94 9.07
C HIS A 192 1.47 20.83 10.04
N LEU A 193 1.48 20.46 11.34
CA LEU A 193 2.13 21.26 12.39
C LEU A 193 3.57 21.66 12.03
N MET A 194 4.37 20.71 11.50
CA MET A 194 5.76 21.01 11.11
C MET A 194 5.86 22.06 10.00
N ILE A 195 4.89 22.12 9.08
CA ILE A 195 4.88 23.17 8.04
C ILE A 195 4.63 24.56 8.66
N ALA A 196 3.77 24.63 9.67
CA ALA A 196 3.56 25.86 10.42
C ALA A 196 4.83 26.31 11.16
N GLU A 197 5.53 25.37 11.80
CA GLU A 197 6.80 25.62 12.48
C GLU A 197 7.89 26.12 11.52
N PHE A 198 8.04 25.49 10.34
CA PHE A 198 8.99 25.95 9.31
C PHE A 198 8.68 27.37 8.82
N LYS A 199 7.39 27.73 8.67
CA LYS A 199 7.00 29.10 8.32
C LYS A 199 7.39 30.12 9.39
N GLN A 200 7.33 29.75 10.68
CA GLN A 200 7.78 30.63 11.75
C GLN A 200 9.31 30.73 11.77
N LEU A 201 10.01 29.61 11.64
CA LEU A 201 11.47 29.60 11.58
C LEU A 201 12.00 30.42 10.41
N ALA A 202 11.34 30.38 9.25
CA ALA A 202 11.72 31.17 8.07
C ALA A 202 11.69 32.67 8.28
N LYS A 203 10.97 33.17 9.28
CA LYS A 203 10.98 34.60 9.65
C LYS A 203 12.24 34.99 10.43
N ILE A 204 12.91 34.05 11.08
CA ILE A 204 14.05 34.26 11.96
C ILE A 204 15.33 33.81 11.27
N GLU A 205 15.36 32.61 10.75
CA GLU A 205 16.51 31.95 10.11
C GLU A 205 16.07 31.29 8.79
N PRO A 206 15.91 32.06 7.68
CA PRO A 206 15.34 31.56 6.43
C PRO A 206 16.13 30.40 5.83
N ASP A 207 17.46 30.46 5.85
CA ASP A 207 18.30 29.39 5.24
C ASP A 207 18.16 28.07 5.97
N LYS A 208 18.14 28.09 7.31
CA LYS A 208 17.92 26.89 8.12
C LYS A 208 16.50 26.33 7.94
N ALA A 209 15.52 27.21 7.83
CA ALA A 209 14.13 26.77 7.61
C ALA A 209 13.98 26.04 6.28
N ILE A 210 14.64 26.50 5.23
CA ILE A 210 14.65 25.85 3.92
C ILE A 210 15.37 24.49 4.00
N GLU A 211 16.55 24.45 4.61
CA GLU A 211 17.33 23.22 4.78
C GLU A 211 16.52 22.14 5.53
N TYR A 212 15.90 22.50 6.64
CA TYR A 212 15.08 21.57 7.43
C TYR A 212 13.82 21.13 6.68
N LEU A 213 13.18 22.03 5.92
CA LEU A 213 12.04 21.69 5.08
C LEU A 213 12.44 20.69 3.98
N LEU A 214 13.54 20.94 3.29
CA LEU A 214 14.04 20.04 2.25
C LEU A 214 14.34 18.65 2.81
N ARG A 215 15.10 18.58 3.89
CA ARG A 215 15.39 17.31 4.56
C ARG A 215 14.13 16.59 5.05
N PHE A 216 13.16 17.33 5.58
CA PHE A 216 11.89 16.77 6.03
C PHE A 216 11.07 16.19 4.86
N VAL A 217 11.07 16.85 3.71
CA VAL A 217 10.43 16.36 2.48
C VAL A 217 11.15 15.10 1.98
N GLU A 218 12.49 15.14 1.85
CA GLU A 218 13.32 14.02 1.38
C GLU A 218 13.10 12.75 2.21
N GLU A 219 13.12 12.86 3.54
CA GLU A 219 12.97 11.72 4.46
C GLU A 219 11.53 11.17 4.52
N THR A 220 10.55 11.93 4.06
CA THR A 220 9.12 11.56 4.17
C THR A 220 8.46 11.24 2.84
N ILE A 221 9.18 11.26 1.72
CA ILE A 221 8.63 10.92 0.39
C ILE A 221 7.81 9.62 0.47
N PRO A 222 6.54 9.61 0.04
CA PRO A 222 5.66 8.45 0.16
C PRO A 222 5.93 7.40 -0.93
N THR A 223 7.19 6.99 -1.09
CA THR A 223 7.65 6.09 -2.17
C THR A 223 6.80 4.84 -2.32
N LYS A 224 6.41 4.22 -1.20
CA LYS A 224 5.55 3.03 -1.22
C LYS A 224 4.14 3.33 -1.74
N SER A 225 3.58 4.48 -1.38
CA SER A 225 2.26 4.89 -1.84
C SER A 225 2.28 5.22 -3.33
N VAL A 226 3.32 5.92 -3.79
CA VAL A 226 3.56 6.20 -5.22
C VAL A 226 3.67 4.90 -6.00
N PHE A 227 4.52 3.97 -5.58
CA PHE A 227 4.71 2.67 -6.24
C PHE A 227 3.41 1.87 -6.35
N ILE A 228 2.59 1.85 -5.28
CA ILE A 228 1.31 1.14 -5.28
C ILE A 228 0.37 1.73 -6.32
N ARG A 229 0.26 3.07 -6.38
CA ARG A 229 -0.63 3.73 -7.34
C ARG A 229 -0.16 3.57 -8.77
N GLU A 230 1.12 3.64 -9.01
CA GLU A 230 1.71 3.38 -10.32
C GLU A 230 1.43 1.95 -10.81
N SER A 231 1.59 0.96 -9.93
CA SER A 231 1.31 -0.44 -10.27
C SER A 231 -0.18 -0.75 -10.48
N GLU A 232 -1.08 -0.05 -9.77
CA GLU A 232 -2.53 -0.26 -9.89
C GLU A 232 -3.14 0.39 -11.15
N GLN A 233 -2.66 1.55 -11.58
CA GLN A 233 -3.36 2.36 -12.59
C GLN A 233 -2.47 3.02 -13.66
N GLY A 234 -1.15 2.86 -13.59
CA GLY A 234 -0.23 3.43 -14.59
C GLY A 234 -0.30 4.95 -14.67
N VAL A 235 -0.18 5.65 -13.55
CA VAL A 235 -0.42 7.08 -13.46
C VAL A 235 0.89 7.84 -13.38
N ASN A 236 1.21 8.58 -14.43
CA ASN A 236 2.17 9.68 -14.37
C ASN A 236 1.39 11.00 -14.48
N THR A 237 1.39 11.78 -13.40
CA THR A 237 1.12 13.22 -13.47
C THR A 237 2.42 13.91 -13.87
N GLU A 238 2.40 14.64 -14.95
CA GLU A 238 3.54 15.49 -15.29
C GLU A 238 3.69 16.62 -14.26
N PRO A 239 4.93 17.03 -13.95
CA PRO A 239 5.16 18.13 -13.01
C PRO A 239 4.40 19.38 -13.46
N PHE A 240 3.68 20.00 -12.52
CA PHE A 240 2.85 21.20 -12.73
C PHE A 240 1.63 21.05 -13.65
N GLU A 241 1.24 19.86 -14.10
CA GLU A 241 0.05 19.66 -14.96
C GLU A 241 -1.24 20.26 -14.33
N GLU A 242 -1.35 20.24 -13.00
CA GLU A 242 -2.49 20.81 -12.24
C GLU A 242 -2.22 22.21 -11.68
N THR A 243 -1.03 22.75 -11.89
CA THR A 243 -0.66 24.07 -11.35
C THR A 243 -1.13 25.16 -12.28
N ASN A 244 -1.73 26.22 -11.70
CA ASN A 244 -2.11 27.39 -12.49
C ASN A 244 -0.88 27.95 -13.20
N LEU A 245 -0.97 28.07 -14.53
CA LEU A 245 0.09 28.61 -15.38
C LEU A 245 0.62 29.97 -14.92
N GLU A 246 -0.21 30.80 -14.28
CA GLU A 246 0.23 32.06 -13.68
C GLU A 246 1.25 31.87 -12.57
N VAL A 247 1.15 30.83 -11.78
CA VAL A 247 2.14 30.50 -10.75
C VAL A 247 3.45 30.08 -11.38
N VAL A 248 3.42 29.28 -12.45
CA VAL A 248 4.61 28.86 -13.19
C VAL A 248 5.29 30.07 -13.81
N LYS A 249 4.52 31.00 -14.43
CA LYS A 249 5.03 32.27 -14.98
C LYS A 249 5.73 33.11 -13.92
N LEU A 250 5.13 33.23 -12.71
CA LEU A 250 5.73 33.96 -11.60
C LEU A 250 7.07 33.37 -11.17
N MET A 251 7.16 32.03 -11.12
CA MET A 251 8.42 31.34 -10.78
C MET A 251 9.49 31.61 -11.85
N ILE A 252 9.15 31.45 -13.13
CA ILE A 252 10.04 31.71 -14.25
C ILE A 252 10.50 33.18 -14.23
N LYS A 253 9.58 34.12 -14.04
CA LYS A 253 9.88 35.56 -13.94
C LYS A 253 10.85 35.87 -12.80
N GLN A 254 10.66 35.25 -11.64
CA GLN A 254 11.54 35.45 -10.49
C GLN A 254 12.96 34.95 -10.78
N ILE A 255 13.09 33.76 -11.36
CA ILE A 255 14.40 33.22 -11.75
C ILE A 255 15.06 34.10 -12.80
N TYR A 256 14.32 34.52 -13.84
CA TYR A 256 14.79 35.40 -14.85
C TYR A 256 15.39 36.69 -14.29
N LYS A 257 14.64 37.41 -13.43
CA LYS A 257 15.10 38.64 -12.76
C LYS A 257 16.37 38.42 -11.95
N THR A 258 16.43 37.33 -11.20
CA THR A 258 17.59 36.98 -10.38
C THR A 258 18.82 36.71 -11.28
N GLN A 259 18.67 35.96 -12.35
CA GLN A 259 19.77 35.61 -13.27
C GLN A 259 20.27 36.83 -14.09
N ILE A 260 19.38 37.72 -14.54
CA ILE A 260 19.75 38.98 -15.17
C ILE A 260 20.53 39.89 -14.19
N ALA A 261 20.08 39.98 -12.93
CA ALA A 261 20.77 40.73 -11.87
C ALA A 261 22.19 40.19 -11.58
N THR A 262 22.46 38.93 -11.85
CA THR A 262 23.81 38.32 -11.76
C THR A 262 24.69 38.59 -12.98
N GLY A 263 24.21 39.38 -13.98
CA GLY A 263 24.98 39.78 -15.17
C GLY A 263 24.89 38.83 -16.38
N LYS A 264 23.94 37.87 -16.37
CA LYS A 264 23.70 37.00 -17.52
C LYS A 264 22.85 37.72 -18.56
N ASN A 265 23.07 37.40 -19.83
CA ASN A 265 22.22 37.90 -20.92
C ASN A 265 20.95 37.04 -21.08
N VAL A 266 19.95 37.58 -21.82
CA VAL A 266 18.65 36.95 -22.02
C VAL A 266 18.77 35.52 -22.57
N GLU A 267 19.60 35.32 -23.58
CA GLU A 267 19.79 34.01 -24.23
C GLU A 267 20.38 32.96 -23.25
N GLN A 268 21.33 33.36 -22.41
CA GLN A 268 21.89 32.50 -21.39
C GLN A 268 20.83 32.09 -20.37
N VAL A 269 19.95 33.03 -20.00
CA VAL A 269 18.87 32.72 -19.01
C VAL A 269 17.83 31.80 -19.63
N LYS A 270 17.46 31.98 -20.90
CA LYS A 270 16.57 31.08 -21.62
C LYS A 270 17.13 29.66 -21.69
N LEU A 271 18.42 29.50 -21.98
CA LEU A 271 19.09 28.21 -21.98
C LEU A 271 19.11 27.55 -20.59
N ILE A 272 19.35 28.33 -19.53
CA ILE A 272 19.31 27.82 -18.17
C ILE A 272 17.89 27.31 -17.80
N LEU A 273 16.86 28.08 -18.09
CA LEU A 273 15.47 27.71 -17.85
C LEU A 273 15.07 26.47 -18.65
N ALA A 274 15.47 26.37 -19.91
CA ALA A 274 15.21 25.21 -20.76
C ALA A 274 15.93 23.93 -20.31
N SER A 275 17.04 24.06 -19.58
CA SER A 275 17.78 22.95 -19.00
C SER A 275 17.38 22.60 -17.56
N MET A 276 16.48 23.39 -16.96
CA MET A 276 16.07 23.24 -15.56
C MET A 276 14.72 22.53 -15.49
N GLU A 277 14.69 21.34 -14.86
CA GLU A 277 13.44 20.66 -14.53
C GLU A 277 12.73 21.43 -13.39
N PRO A 278 11.41 21.63 -13.46
CA PRO A 278 10.45 21.16 -14.49
C PRO A 278 10.13 22.22 -15.55
N PHE A 279 10.83 23.34 -15.63
CA PHE A 279 10.53 24.44 -16.56
C PHE A 279 10.79 24.08 -18.02
N ASN A 280 11.65 23.09 -18.30
CA ASN A 280 11.86 22.50 -19.61
C ASN A 280 10.55 22.01 -20.28
N ASN A 281 9.50 21.74 -19.50
CA ASN A 281 8.19 21.34 -20.00
C ASN A 281 7.32 22.53 -20.48
N PHE A 282 7.82 23.77 -20.32
CA PHE A 282 7.10 25.00 -20.67
C PHE A 282 7.89 25.89 -21.63
N PRO A 283 8.30 25.40 -22.82
CA PRO A 283 9.13 26.15 -23.73
C PRO A 283 8.48 27.48 -24.18
N GLU A 284 7.15 27.49 -24.35
CA GLU A 284 6.39 28.68 -24.71
C GLU A 284 6.52 29.82 -23.72
N LEU A 285 6.56 29.49 -22.41
CA LEU A 285 6.72 30.48 -21.33
C LEU A 285 8.17 31.00 -21.25
N ILE A 286 9.14 30.14 -21.60
CA ILE A 286 10.54 30.51 -21.61
C ILE A 286 10.85 31.47 -22.80
N GLU A 287 10.24 31.24 -23.96
CA GLU A 287 10.45 32.10 -25.14
C GLU A 287 10.02 33.54 -24.90
N ILE A 288 8.94 33.77 -24.18
CA ILE A 288 8.38 35.10 -23.91
C ILE A 288 8.84 35.72 -22.59
N VAL A 289 9.83 35.12 -21.92
CA VAL A 289 10.24 35.55 -20.57
C VAL A 289 10.74 37.01 -20.50
N ASP A 290 11.33 37.49 -21.56
CA ASP A 290 11.78 38.87 -21.77
C ASP A 290 10.62 39.88 -21.85
N SER A 291 9.41 39.44 -22.17
CA SER A 291 8.20 40.29 -22.17
C SER A 291 7.54 40.42 -20.78
N TYR A 292 8.07 39.78 -19.77
CA TYR A 292 7.53 39.79 -18.39
C TYR A 292 8.07 40.94 -17.52
N GLU A 293 8.47 42.06 -18.09
CA GLU A 293 8.89 43.25 -17.34
C GLU A 293 7.86 43.77 -16.31
#